data_9d92d8d857103db4d2fe75bda70d4776
#
_entry.id   9d92d8d857103db4d2fe75bda70d4776
#
_cell.length_a   1.000
_cell.length_b   1.000
_cell.length_c   1.000
_cell.angle_alpha   90.00
_cell.angle_beta   90.00
_cell.angle_gamma   90.00
#
_symmetry.space_group_name_H-M   'P 1'
#
loop_
_entity.id
_entity.type
_entity.pdbx_description
1 polymer ?
#
loop_
_entity_poly.entity_id
_entity_poly.type
_entity_poly.pdbx_seq_one_letter_code
_entity_poly.pdbx_strand_id
1 'polypeptide(L)'
;MVSELWTYSPTVNRDTTDLVGFEVEVVDGRIGKVDEETAEVGAAHLVVDTGVWIFGKHVLVPAGTIDRIDVREHKVYVALTKEQVKDSPEFDPAKHRGDAAYRDELGNYYRAQNMGI
;
A
#
# COMPACT_ATOMS: atom_id res chain seq x y z
N MET A 1 7.04 7.80 -17.61
CA MET A 1 6.95 7.11 -17.54
C MET A 1 6.37 6.57 -16.65
N VAL A 2 5.95 5.81 -16.73
CA VAL A 2 5.24 5.24 -15.90
C VAL A 2 5.92 4.73 -14.82
N SER A 3 5.64 5.05 -13.68
CA SER A 3 6.24 4.47 -12.60
C SER A 3 5.67 3.13 -12.37
N GLU A 4 6.44 2.29 -11.83
CA GLU A 4 6.03 0.98 -11.52
C GLU A 4 5.19 0.98 -10.28
N LEU A 5 3.94 0.66 -10.41
CA LEU A 5 3.02 0.64 -9.27
C LEU A 5 3.45 -0.40 -8.24
N TRP A 6 4.02 -1.50 -8.69
CA TRP A 6 4.39 -2.61 -7.80
C TRP A 6 5.89 -2.64 -7.47
N THR A 7 6.52 -1.49 -7.50
CA THR A 7 7.93 -1.37 -7.21
C THR A 7 8.14 -0.09 -6.40
N TYR A 8 8.99 -0.16 -5.38
CA TYR A 8 9.30 1.04 -4.60
C TYR A 8 9.97 2.07 -5.49
N SER A 9 9.60 3.33 -5.31
CA SER A 9 10.23 4.42 -6.02
C SER A 9 11.70 4.48 -5.63
N PRO A 10 12.60 4.82 -6.55
CA PRO A 10 14.01 4.97 -6.21
C PRO A 10 14.28 6.01 -5.14
N THR A 11 13.36 6.95 -4.93
CA THR A 11 13.53 7.98 -3.92
C THR A 11 13.12 7.51 -2.53
N VAL A 12 12.48 6.34 -2.41
CA VAL A 12 12.07 5.81 -1.14
C VAL A 12 13.25 5.04 -0.55
N ASN A 13 13.66 5.42 0.65
CA ASN A 13 14.76 4.76 1.30
C ASN A 13 14.28 3.46 1.93
N ARG A 14 14.28 2.41 1.13
CA ARG A 14 13.81 1.12 1.57
C ARG A 14 15.02 0.24 1.84
N ASP A 15 15.59 0.33 2.99
CA ASP A 15 16.72 -0.53 3.33
C ASP A 15 16.15 -1.88 3.78
N THR A 16 16.82 -2.59 4.64
CA THR A 16 16.40 -3.92 5.06
C THR A 16 15.47 -3.90 6.27
N THR A 17 14.96 -2.74 6.62
CA THR A 17 14.07 -2.62 7.79
C THR A 17 12.77 -3.37 7.55
N ASP A 18 12.35 -4.14 8.56
CA ASP A 18 11.07 -4.81 8.54
C ASP A 18 9.99 -3.79 8.84
N LEU A 19 9.06 -3.61 7.93
CA LEU A 19 8.03 -2.61 8.07
C LEU A 19 6.78 -3.08 8.83
N VAL A 20 6.71 -4.36 9.17
CA VAL A 20 5.53 -4.87 9.89
C VAL A 20 5.39 -4.11 11.21
N GLY A 21 4.20 -3.63 11.49
CA GLY A 21 3.91 -2.84 12.68
C GLY A 21 4.04 -1.34 12.50
N PHE A 22 4.63 -0.88 11.39
CA PHE A 22 4.71 0.56 11.15
C PHE A 22 3.33 1.12 10.91
N GLU A 23 3.10 2.34 11.35
CA GLU A 23 1.85 3.03 11.08
C GLU A 23 1.84 3.50 9.64
N VAL A 24 0.68 3.47 9.01
CA VAL A 24 0.51 3.90 7.63
C VAL A 24 -0.32 5.17 7.60
N GLU A 25 0.23 6.21 6.99
CA GLU A 25 -0.45 7.49 6.86
C GLU A 25 -0.60 7.84 5.41
N VAL A 26 -1.80 8.20 5.02
CA VAL A 26 -2.07 8.74 3.69
C VAL A 26 -2.15 10.26 3.81
N VAL A 27 -2.42 10.96 2.70
CA VAL A 27 -2.32 12.41 2.71
C VAL A 27 -3.27 13.09 3.70
N ASP A 28 -4.37 12.44 4.05
CA ASP A 28 -5.34 13.04 4.97
C ASP A 28 -5.48 12.25 6.27
N GLY A 29 -4.48 11.48 6.65
CA GLY A 29 -4.41 10.91 7.99
C GLY A 29 -3.99 9.46 8.05
N ARG A 30 -4.06 8.90 9.25
CA ARG A 30 -3.62 7.54 9.50
C ARG A 30 -4.69 6.55 9.10
N ILE A 31 -4.31 5.42 8.50
CA ILE A 31 -5.28 4.41 8.11
C ILE A 31 -5.08 3.07 8.81
N GLY A 32 -3.94 2.82 9.41
CA GLY A 32 -3.73 1.55 10.11
C GLY A 32 -2.27 1.24 10.28
N LYS A 33 -1.97 -0.06 10.36
CA LYS A 33 -0.61 -0.53 10.54
C LYS A 33 -0.29 -1.60 9.53
N VAL A 34 0.98 -1.72 9.19
CA VAL A 34 1.44 -2.75 8.26
C VAL A 34 1.31 -4.11 8.94
N ASP A 35 0.56 -5.00 8.32
CA ASP A 35 0.36 -6.36 8.81
C ASP A 35 1.30 -7.32 8.08
N GLU A 36 1.52 -7.10 6.79
CA GLU A 36 2.43 -7.91 6.00
C GLU A 36 3.10 -7.03 4.97
N GLU A 37 4.26 -7.42 4.50
CA GLU A 37 4.91 -6.68 3.43
C GLU A 37 5.65 -7.66 2.52
N THR A 38 5.83 -7.26 1.27
CA THR A 38 6.74 -7.93 0.37
C THR A 38 7.48 -6.90 -0.45
N ALA A 39 8.76 -7.14 -0.67
CA ALA A 39 9.58 -6.26 -1.49
C ALA A 39 9.94 -6.95 -2.81
N GLU A 40 9.22 -7.98 -3.18
CA GLU A 40 9.49 -8.71 -4.41
C GLU A 40 9.34 -7.79 -5.61
N VAL A 41 10.33 -7.76 -6.48
CA VAL A 41 10.32 -6.86 -7.63
C VAL A 41 9.10 -7.17 -8.51
N GLY A 42 8.36 -6.13 -8.82
CA GLY A 42 7.16 -6.27 -9.66
C GLY A 42 5.93 -6.72 -8.91
N ALA A 43 6.05 -6.99 -7.61
CA ALA A 43 4.90 -7.38 -6.80
C ALA A 43 4.99 -6.80 -5.39
N ALA A 44 5.79 -5.77 -5.21
CA ALA A 44 6.00 -5.20 -3.87
C ALA A 44 4.77 -4.45 -3.37
N HIS A 45 4.38 -4.72 -2.15
CA HIS A 45 3.21 -4.07 -1.56
C HIS A 45 3.21 -4.24 -0.05
N LEU A 46 2.32 -3.52 0.59
CA LEU A 46 2.04 -3.68 2.01
C LEU A 46 0.59 -4.14 2.16
N VAL A 47 0.34 -5.02 3.13
CA VAL A 47 -1.02 -5.33 3.55
C VAL A 47 -1.22 -4.55 4.84
N VAL A 48 -2.24 -3.70 4.88
CA VAL A 48 -2.50 -2.80 5.99
C VAL A 48 -3.76 -3.24 6.73
N ASP A 49 -3.60 -3.43 8.05
CA ASP A 49 -4.74 -3.71 8.91
C ASP A 49 -5.32 -2.36 9.32
N THR A 50 -6.52 -2.07 8.87
CA THR A 50 -7.15 -0.77 9.10
C THR A 50 -7.79 -0.63 10.47
N GLY A 51 -7.81 -1.70 11.27
CA GLY A 51 -8.34 -1.64 12.62
C GLY A 51 -9.78 -1.18 12.62
N VAL A 52 -10.05 -0.13 13.42
CA VAL A 52 -11.42 0.35 13.54
C VAL A 52 -11.84 1.29 12.43
N TRP A 53 -10.90 1.77 11.62
CA TRP A 53 -11.26 2.75 10.58
C TRP A 53 -12.17 2.14 9.52
N ILE A 54 -11.78 0.97 9.00
CA ILE A 54 -12.68 0.19 8.16
C ILE A 54 -12.77 -1.16 8.85
N PHE A 55 -13.76 -1.29 9.70
CA PHE A 55 -13.85 -2.38 10.66
C PHE A 55 -13.61 -3.73 10.03
N GLY A 56 -12.58 -4.42 10.51
CA GLY A 56 -12.27 -5.78 10.06
C GLY A 56 -11.67 -5.90 8.67
N LYS A 57 -11.35 -4.79 8.02
CA LYS A 57 -10.88 -4.83 6.63
C LYS A 57 -9.38 -4.70 6.54
N HIS A 58 -8.80 -5.46 5.63
CA HIS A 58 -7.41 -5.28 5.25
C HIS A 58 -7.39 -4.64 3.88
N VAL A 59 -6.40 -3.80 3.62
CA VAL A 59 -6.21 -3.22 2.29
C VAL A 59 -4.80 -3.48 1.83
N LEU A 60 -4.62 -3.61 0.54
CA LEU A 60 -3.32 -3.82 -0.05
C LEU A 60 -2.87 -2.51 -0.67
N VAL A 61 -1.68 -2.04 -0.30
CA VAL A 61 -1.14 -0.77 -0.77
C VAL A 61 0.06 -1.07 -1.66
N PRO A 62 -0.03 -0.77 -2.96
CA PRO A 62 1.10 -1.01 -3.85
C PRO A 62 2.32 -0.17 -3.47
N ALA A 63 3.50 -0.75 -3.59
CA ALA A 63 4.73 -0.06 -3.20
C ALA A 63 4.96 1.24 -3.95
N GLY A 64 4.51 1.30 -5.20
CA GLY A 64 4.69 2.52 -6.00
C GLY A 64 3.91 3.72 -5.50
N THR A 65 2.94 3.53 -4.61
CA THR A 65 2.20 4.65 -4.02
C THR A 65 2.86 5.16 -2.73
N ILE A 66 3.90 4.47 -2.25
CA ILE A 66 4.57 4.88 -1.03
C ILE A 66 5.50 6.04 -1.34
N ASP A 67 5.33 7.11 -0.59
CA ASP A 67 6.06 8.33 -0.80
C ASP A 67 7.32 8.40 0.06
N ARG A 68 7.25 7.91 1.29
CA ARG A 68 8.37 8.02 2.21
C ARG A 68 8.22 7.00 3.33
N ILE A 69 9.33 6.50 3.82
CA ILE A 69 9.35 5.62 4.99
C ILE A 69 10.20 6.31 6.05
N ASP A 70 9.63 6.52 7.22
CA ASP A 70 10.34 7.13 8.34
C ASP A 70 10.64 6.05 9.37
N VAL A 71 11.84 5.52 9.33
CA VAL A 71 12.24 4.42 10.19
C VAL A 71 12.25 4.84 11.65
N ARG A 72 12.63 6.08 11.92
CA ARG A 72 12.72 6.54 13.31
C ARG A 72 11.35 6.65 13.96
N GLU A 73 10.36 7.10 13.19
CA GLU A 73 9.02 7.28 13.70
C GLU A 73 8.17 6.02 13.47
N HIS A 74 8.70 5.03 12.77
CA HIS A 74 7.98 3.81 12.42
C HIS A 74 6.70 4.15 11.65
N LYS A 75 6.84 4.97 10.61
CA LYS A 75 5.72 5.38 9.79
C LYS A 75 5.99 5.21 8.32
N VAL A 76 4.97 4.85 7.57
CA VAL A 76 5.01 4.78 6.11
C VAL A 76 4.02 5.82 5.60
N TYR A 77 4.49 6.70 4.71
CA TYR A 77 3.65 7.75 4.13
C TYR A 77 3.29 7.38 2.70
N VAL A 78 2.01 7.43 2.40
CA VAL A 78 1.47 6.97 1.12
C VAL A 78 0.78 8.12 0.41
N ALA A 79 1.00 8.26 -0.88
CA ALA A 79 0.48 9.37 -1.67
C ALA A 79 -0.95 9.08 -2.17
N LEU A 80 -1.81 8.62 -1.29
CA LEU A 80 -3.21 8.35 -1.60
C LEU A 80 -4.05 9.04 -0.55
N THR A 81 -5.34 9.20 -0.84
CA THR A 81 -6.29 9.72 0.14
C THR A 81 -6.99 8.58 0.84
N LYS A 82 -7.60 8.86 1.98
CA LYS A 82 -8.41 7.87 2.68
C LYS A 82 -9.53 7.34 1.79
N GLU A 83 -10.15 8.22 1.03
CA GLU A 83 -11.25 7.81 0.17
C GLU A 83 -10.78 6.85 -0.92
N GLN A 84 -9.61 7.11 -1.50
CA GLN A 84 -9.07 6.21 -2.50
C GLN A 84 -8.80 4.83 -1.93
N VAL A 85 -8.27 4.77 -0.73
CA VAL A 85 -7.99 3.49 -0.07
C VAL A 85 -9.29 2.79 0.30
N LYS A 86 -10.25 3.54 0.83
CA LYS A 86 -11.51 2.97 1.27
C LYS A 86 -12.28 2.35 0.12
N ASP A 87 -12.24 2.99 -1.05
CA ASP A 87 -13.00 2.52 -2.20
C ASP A 87 -12.25 1.50 -3.05
N SER A 88 -11.02 1.15 -2.67
CA SER A 88 -10.26 0.17 -3.43
C SER A 88 -10.87 -1.22 -3.26
N PRO A 89 -10.62 -2.13 -4.21
CA PRO A 89 -11.08 -3.51 -4.07
C PRO A 89 -10.56 -4.12 -2.77
N GLU A 90 -11.43 -4.76 -2.04
CA GLU A 90 -11.08 -5.32 -0.75
C GLU A 90 -10.07 -6.45 -0.90
N PHE A 91 -9.07 -6.48 -0.03
CA PHE A 91 -8.10 -7.55 -0.01
C PHE A 91 -8.52 -8.58 1.05
N ASP A 92 -8.72 -9.81 0.61
CA ASP A 92 -9.02 -10.90 1.52
C ASP A 92 -7.78 -11.79 1.58
N PRO A 93 -7.03 -11.81 2.69
CA PRO A 93 -5.79 -12.59 2.74
C PRO A 93 -5.99 -14.07 2.43
N ALA A 94 -7.15 -14.62 2.75
CA ALA A 94 -7.42 -16.03 2.50
C ALA A 94 -7.62 -16.32 1.02
N LYS A 95 -8.12 -15.34 0.24
CA LYS A 95 -8.41 -15.55 -1.15
C LYS A 95 -7.39 -14.93 -2.07
N HIS A 96 -6.83 -13.80 -1.70
CA HIS A 96 -6.08 -12.98 -2.65
C HIS A 96 -4.57 -12.99 -2.46
N ARG A 97 -4.08 -13.65 -1.42
CA ARG A 97 -2.64 -13.68 -1.20
C ARG A 97 -1.99 -14.41 -2.37
N GLY A 98 -1.10 -13.71 -3.07
CA GLY A 98 -0.45 -14.27 -4.23
C GLY A 98 -1.30 -14.30 -5.49
N ASP A 99 -2.49 -13.69 -5.47
CA ASP A 99 -3.41 -13.75 -6.60
C ASP A 99 -3.09 -12.65 -7.59
N ALA A 100 -2.53 -13.01 -8.73
CA ALA A 100 -2.16 -12.05 -9.76
C ALA A 100 -3.38 -11.32 -10.33
N ALA A 101 -4.53 -12.01 -10.43
CA ALA A 101 -5.73 -11.38 -10.96
C ALA A 101 -6.21 -10.26 -10.04
N TYR A 102 -6.12 -10.48 -8.72
CA TYR A 102 -6.48 -9.43 -7.78
C TYR A 102 -5.51 -8.24 -7.90
N ARG A 103 -4.22 -8.52 -8.04
CA ARG A 103 -3.25 -7.43 -8.20
C ARG A 103 -3.52 -6.62 -9.45
N ASP A 104 -3.92 -7.29 -10.54
CA ASP A 104 -4.26 -6.58 -11.77
C ASP A 104 -5.48 -5.70 -11.56
N GLU A 105 -6.49 -6.21 -10.89
CA GLU A 105 -7.70 -5.44 -10.59
C GLU A 105 -7.36 -4.22 -9.74
N LEU A 106 -6.57 -4.40 -8.71
CA LEU A 106 -6.20 -3.32 -7.83
C LEU A 106 -5.31 -2.31 -8.56
N GLY A 107 -4.41 -2.80 -9.39
CA GLY A 107 -3.55 -1.93 -10.18
C GLY A 107 -4.35 -1.05 -11.13
N ASN A 108 -5.34 -1.64 -11.77
CA ASN A 108 -6.20 -0.87 -12.68
C ASN A 108 -6.99 0.19 -11.91
N TYR A 109 -7.45 -0.17 -10.72
CA TYR A 109 -8.16 0.79 -9.88
C TYR A 109 -7.28 2.01 -9.56
N TYR A 110 -6.06 1.78 -9.08
CA TYR A 110 -5.21 2.88 -8.67
C TYR A 110 -4.69 3.69 -9.86
N ARG A 111 -4.43 3.05 -10.98
CA ARG A 111 -4.00 3.79 -12.17
C ARG A 111 -5.11 4.71 -12.65
N ALA A 112 -6.35 4.24 -12.59
CA ALA A 112 -7.48 5.06 -13.00
C ALA A 112 -7.70 6.24 -12.05
N GLN A 113 -7.41 6.05 -10.76
CA GLN A 113 -7.56 7.11 -9.82
C GLN A 113 -6.51 8.19 -9.99
N ASN A 114 -5.34 7.69 -10.51
CA ASN A 114 -4.30 8.53 -10.34
C ASN A 114 -3.86 9.20 -11.41
N MET A 115 -4.05 8.89 -12.05
CA MET A 115 -3.53 9.30 -12.66
C MET A 115 -3.57 10.08 -13.42
N GLY A 116 -4.31 10.39 -13.46
CA GLY A 116 -4.44 11.24 -14.15
C GLY A 116 -3.28 11.86 -14.67
N ILE A 117 -2.83 11.63 -14.42
CA ILE A 117 -1.87 12.09 -14.71
C ILE A 117 -1.43 11.88 -15.45
#